data_8f597f0a9d0313cf7637dfc709857e60
#
_entry.id   8f597f0a9d0313cf7637dfc709857e60
#
_cell.length_a   1.000
_cell.length_b   1.000
_cell.length_c   1.000
_cell.angle_alpha   90.00
_cell.angle_beta   90.00
_cell.angle_gamma   90.00
#
_symmetry.space_group_name_H-M   'P 1'
#
loop_
_entity.id
_entity.type
_entity.pdbx_description
1 polymer ?
#
loop_
_entity_poly.entity_id
_entity_poly.type
_entity_poly.pdbx_seq_one_letter_code
_entity_poly.pdbx_strand_id
1 'polypeptide(L)'
;MADINRAAEQGLTTELGHVLSIDFVERFGQTLKSFAQLLGMHSLMSMPSGTIIKTYTSSVTLNGEKVGPGEIIPLSQVKLEDGPSIALDWDKKRKAVTMEDIQRFGFQTAILKTDDKLIREIQKGIRDGLLDQFKHGTTKTKAKNLQSIMAQNWAAVGSKFPEDDVRVVSFVNNFDVADYLGEANITVQNIFGMNYVQNFLGNEIVFMHPDVPKGTVYSTASGNLYLAHALMAGGEIAKAFDFTTDNSGIIGVTHDVNKQRLQAETITAFGMVLFAERLDGIVIGTIDEATEKPTIESEEKGFGKTSGDGKAEEEKESAVKSAPEKAAPKTDPGK
;
A
#
# COMPACT_ATOMS: atom_id res chain seq x y z
N MET A 1 -53.59 -15.67 15.95
CA MET A 1 -52.28 -15.71 16.69
C MET A 1 -51.09 -16.08 15.78
N ALA A 2 -51.25 -16.87 14.71
CA ALA A 2 -50.14 -17.22 13.82
C ALA A 2 -49.63 -16.05 12.96
N ASP A 3 -50.48 -15.08 12.61
CA ASP A 3 -50.10 -13.96 11.72
C ASP A 3 -49.29 -12.87 12.47
N ILE A 4 -49.51 -12.70 13.78
CA ILE A 4 -48.78 -11.73 14.60
C ILE A 4 -47.33 -12.16 14.81
N ASN A 5 -47.08 -13.45 15.02
CA ASN A 5 -45.73 -13.98 15.17
C ASN A 5 -44.94 -13.90 13.84
N ARG A 6 -45.56 -14.12 12.68
CA ARG A 6 -44.93 -13.99 11.36
C ARG A 6 -44.53 -12.56 11.04
N ALA A 7 -45.38 -11.58 11.37
CA ALA A 7 -45.07 -10.17 11.17
C ALA A 7 -43.91 -9.72 12.09
N ALA A 8 -43.89 -10.18 13.34
CA ALA A 8 -42.80 -9.91 14.28
C ALA A 8 -41.49 -10.55 13.86
N GLU A 9 -41.49 -11.79 13.34
CA GLU A 9 -40.28 -12.45 12.82
C GLU A 9 -39.75 -11.80 11.53
N GLN A 10 -40.64 -11.31 10.65
CA GLN A 10 -40.26 -10.57 9.46
C GLN A 10 -39.67 -9.19 9.80
N GLY A 11 -40.22 -8.49 10.80
CA GLY A 11 -39.67 -7.24 11.30
C GLY A 11 -38.28 -7.42 11.89
N LEU A 12 -38.09 -8.43 12.71
CA LEU A 12 -36.78 -8.74 13.34
C LEU A 12 -35.66 -9.04 12.33
N THR A 13 -35.96 -9.77 11.24
CA THR A 13 -34.96 -10.07 10.20
C THR A 13 -34.61 -8.85 9.37
N THR A 14 -35.55 -7.98 9.10
CA THR A 14 -35.32 -6.72 8.36
C THR A 14 -34.55 -5.72 9.23
N GLU A 15 -34.94 -5.57 10.49
CA GLU A 15 -34.24 -4.72 11.46
C GLU A 15 -32.79 -5.19 11.68
N LEU A 16 -32.56 -6.50 11.82
CA LEU A 16 -31.22 -7.05 11.95
C LEU A 16 -30.38 -6.83 10.71
N GLY A 17 -30.92 -6.97 9.51
CA GLY A 17 -30.25 -6.65 8.25
C GLY A 17 -29.83 -5.19 8.17
N HIS A 18 -30.70 -4.28 8.60
CA HIS A 18 -30.40 -2.86 8.64
C HIS A 18 -29.27 -2.53 9.66
N VAL A 19 -29.30 -3.11 10.85
CA VAL A 19 -28.22 -2.96 11.85
C VAL A 19 -26.89 -3.47 11.32
N LEU A 20 -26.85 -4.60 10.64
CA LEU A 20 -25.64 -5.14 10.02
C LEU A 20 -25.12 -4.24 8.91
N SER A 21 -26.01 -3.62 8.15
CA SER A 21 -25.63 -2.66 7.08
C SER A 21 -25.02 -1.40 7.69
N ILE A 22 -25.56 -0.87 8.78
CA ILE A 22 -24.99 0.28 9.50
C ILE A 22 -23.59 -0.07 10.02
N ASP A 23 -23.42 -1.21 10.70
CA ASP A 23 -22.13 -1.66 11.23
C ASP A 23 -21.08 -1.80 10.12
N PHE A 24 -21.45 -2.36 8.98
CA PHE A 24 -20.55 -2.48 7.82
C PHE A 24 -20.07 -1.11 7.32
N VAL A 25 -21.02 -0.18 7.10
CA VAL A 25 -20.73 1.16 6.60
C VAL A 25 -19.86 1.95 7.57
N GLU A 26 -20.13 1.88 8.87
CA GLU A 26 -19.34 2.55 9.90
C GLU A 26 -17.90 2.01 9.95
N ARG A 27 -17.71 0.71 9.98
CA ARG A 27 -16.37 0.07 9.99
C ARG A 27 -15.57 0.43 8.75
N PHE A 28 -16.19 0.37 7.58
CA PHE A 28 -15.54 0.75 6.34
C PHE A 28 -15.17 2.24 6.32
N GLY A 29 -16.10 3.12 6.68
CA GLY A 29 -15.91 4.57 6.70
C GLY A 29 -14.85 5.01 7.69
N GLN A 30 -14.81 4.44 8.90
CA GLN A 30 -13.78 4.73 9.90
C GLN A 30 -12.38 4.32 9.41
N THR A 31 -12.26 3.13 8.82
CA THR A 31 -10.99 2.64 8.29
C THR A 31 -10.50 3.52 7.13
N LEU A 32 -11.41 3.93 6.24
CA LEU A 32 -11.09 4.80 5.12
C LEU A 32 -10.66 6.20 5.58
N LYS A 33 -11.37 6.79 6.55
CA LYS A 33 -11.00 8.10 7.14
C LYS A 33 -9.62 8.05 7.78
N SER A 34 -9.34 7.03 8.56
CA SER A 34 -8.04 6.83 9.20
C SER A 34 -6.92 6.68 8.17
N PHE A 35 -7.18 5.96 7.08
CA PHE A 35 -6.25 5.81 5.98
C PHE A 35 -5.99 7.13 5.23
N ALA A 36 -7.05 7.89 4.94
CA ALA A 36 -6.94 9.20 4.32
C ALA A 36 -6.15 10.20 5.19
N GLN A 37 -6.40 10.21 6.50
CA GLN A 37 -5.65 11.04 7.44
C GLN A 37 -4.17 10.65 7.51
N LEU A 38 -3.88 9.35 7.52
CA LEU A 38 -2.51 8.85 7.52
C LEU A 38 -1.77 9.27 6.24
N LEU A 39 -2.42 9.17 5.08
CA LEU A 39 -1.86 9.65 3.81
C LEU A 39 -1.71 11.18 3.74
N GLY A 40 -2.22 11.91 4.72
CA GLY A 40 -2.20 13.38 4.73
C GLY A 40 -3.15 14.00 3.71
N MET A 41 -4.13 13.25 3.22
CA MET A 41 -5.14 13.78 2.30
C MET A 41 -6.08 14.73 3.01
N HIS A 42 -6.18 15.97 2.53
CA HIS A 42 -6.96 17.03 3.18
C HIS A 42 -8.46 16.92 2.89
N SER A 43 -8.87 16.34 1.76
CA SER A 43 -10.28 16.27 1.38
C SER A 43 -10.58 15.04 0.52
N LEU A 44 -11.78 14.49 0.75
CA LEU A 44 -12.41 13.52 -0.13
C LEU A 44 -13.16 14.29 -1.23
N MET A 45 -12.88 14.01 -2.48
CA MET A 45 -13.50 14.69 -3.62
C MET A 45 -14.77 13.95 -4.03
N SER A 46 -15.94 14.56 -3.81
CA SER A 46 -17.21 14.01 -4.28
C SER A 46 -17.43 14.42 -5.73
N MET A 47 -17.63 13.45 -6.62
CA MET A 47 -17.83 13.64 -8.04
C MET A 47 -19.03 12.81 -8.56
N PRO A 48 -19.69 13.21 -9.65
CA PRO A 48 -20.68 12.35 -10.30
C PRO A 48 -20.04 11.06 -10.84
N SER A 49 -20.77 9.94 -10.79
CA SER A 49 -20.34 8.71 -11.46
C SER A 49 -20.23 8.93 -12.97
N GLY A 50 -19.24 8.28 -13.60
CA GLY A 50 -18.92 8.48 -15.02
C GLY A 50 -17.97 9.68 -15.26
N THR A 51 -17.54 10.38 -14.21
CA THR A 51 -16.51 11.43 -14.34
C THR A 51 -15.19 10.81 -14.77
N ILE A 52 -14.55 11.42 -15.78
CA ILE A 52 -13.21 11.05 -16.22
C ILE A 52 -12.22 11.99 -15.56
N ILE A 53 -11.38 11.44 -14.67
CA ILE A 53 -10.31 12.15 -13.99
C ILE A 53 -9.08 12.11 -14.89
N LYS A 54 -8.56 13.28 -15.25
CA LYS A 54 -7.32 13.40 -16.03
C LYS A 54 -6.15 13.64 -15.11
N THR A 55 -5.11 12.85 -15.28
CA THR A 55 -3.79 13.11 -14.67
C THR A 55 -2.92 13.89 -15.63
N TYR A 56 -1.91 14.58 -15.16
CA TYR A 56 -1.04 15.38 -16.02
C TYR A 56 0.42 15.37 -15.58
N THR A 57 1.30 15.72 -16.50
CA THR A 57 2.69 16.04 -16.23
C THR A 57 2.89 17.52 -16.51
N SER A 58 3.50 18.25 -15.58
CA SER A 58 3.77 19.67 -15.76
C SER A 58 5.25 19.93 -16.04
N SER A 59 5.54 20.74 -17.04
CA SER A 59 6.87 21.30 -17.27
C SER A 59 6.78 22.83 -17.28
N VAL A 60 7.61 23.46 -16.46
CA VAL A 60 7.66 24.91 -16.33
C VAL A 60 9.00 25.40 -16.82
N THR A 61 8.98 26.26 -17.84
CA THR A 61 10.18 26.96 -18.33
C THR A 61 10.01 28.44 -17.96
N LEU A 62 10.64 28.83 -16.85
CA LEU A 62 10.66 30.22 -16.44
C LEU A 62 11.75 30.96 -17.23
N ASN A 63 11.39 32.10 -17.81
CA ASN A 63 12.39 33.00 -18.36
C ASN A 63 12.96 33.86 -17.22
N GLY A 64 14.19 33.57 -16.82
CA GLY A 64 14.86 34.20 -15.67
C GLY A 64 15.65 35.47 -16.01
N GLU A 65 15.49 36.05 -17.22
CA GLU A 65 16.18 37.28 -17.59
C GLU A 65 15.66 38.49 -16.75
N LYS A 66 16.59 39.20 -16.12
CA LYS A 66 16.27 40.43 -15.44
C LYS A 66 16.01 41.50 -16.50
N VAL A 67 14.76 41.96 -16.55
CA VAL A 67 14.30 42.98 -17.51
C VAL A 67 14.56 44.36 -16.94
N GLY A 68 15.10 45.27 -17.75
CA GLY A 68 15.32 46.65 -17.39
C GLY A 68 14.03 47.47 -17.33
N PRO A 69 14.08 48.70 -16.78
CA PRO A 69 12.91 49.57 -16.74
C PRO A 69 12.41 49.91 -18.15
N GLY A 70 11.16 49.54 -18.48
CA GLY A 70 10.52 49.81 -19.75
C GLY A 70 10.72 48.74 -20.82
N GLU A 71 11.41 47.64 -20.52
CA GLU A 71 11.57 46.49 -21.44
C GLU A 71 10.39 45.52 -21.32
N ILE A 72 10.13 44.80 -22.41
CA ILE A 72 9.06 43.80 -22.47
C ILE A 72 9.50 42.58 -21.66
N ILE A 73 8.70 42.18 -20.66
CA ILE A 73 8.92 40.98 -19.86
C ILE A 73 8.72 39.78 -20.76
N PRO A 74 9.73 38.90 -20.95
CA PRO A 74 9.59 37.71 -21.76
C PRO A 74 8.65 36.69 -21.12
N LEU A 75 7.85 36.03 -21.93
CA LEU A 75 6.82 35.10 -21.50
C LEU A 75 7.44 33.81 -20.93
N SER A 76 7.07 33.45 -19.72
CA SER A 76 7.34 32.13 -19.16
C SER A 76 6.33 31.11 -19.72
N GLN A 77 6.77 29.91 -20.04
CA GLN A 77 5.93 28.88 -20.60
C GLN A 77 5.68 27.79 -19.57
N VAL A 78 4.39 27.52 -19.30
CA VAL A 78 3.94 26.32 -18.56
C VAL A 78 3.31 25.38 -19.57
N LYS A 79 3.85 24.18 -19.70
CA LYS A 79 3.32 23.14 -20.58
C LYS A 79 2.75 22.03 -19.73
N LEU A 80 1.49 21.71 -19.97
CA LEU A 80 0.80 20.58 -19.36
C LEU A 80 0.64 19.50 -20.45
N GLU A 81 1.05 18.29 -20.14
CA GLU A 81 0.86 17.11 -20.98
C GLU A 81 -0.13 16.16 -20.29
N ASP A 82 -1.18 15.78 -20.99
CA ASP A 82 -2.20 14.86 -20.47
C ASP A 82 -1.58 13.48 -20.22
N GLY A 83 -1.82 12.95 -19.04
CA GLY A 83 -1.51 11.57 -18.65
C GLY A 83 -2.70 10.63 -18.88
N PRO A 84 -2.62 9.37 -18.41
CA PRO A 84 -3.71 8.44 -18.47
C PRO A 84 -4.94 8.98 -17.72
N SER A 85 -6.10 8.78 -18.30
CA SER A 85 -7.38 9.14 -17.68
C SER A 85 -7.92 7.97 -16.87
N ILE A 86 -8.57 8.28 -15.73
CA ILE A 86 -9.15 7.32 -14.81
C ILE A 86 -10.65 7.57 -14.76
N ALA A 87 -11.46 6.55 -15.02
CA ALA A 87 -12.91 6.66 -14.92
C ALA A 87 -13.36 6.38 -13.47
N LEU A 88 -14.24 7.23 -12.96
CA LEU A 88 -14.92 7.03 -11.68
C LEU A 88 -16.25 6.29 -11.93
N ASP A 89 -16.19 4.96 -11.99
CA ASP A 89 -17.34 4.11 -12.24
C ASP A 89 -17.86 3.44 -10.96
N TRP A 90 -19.11 2.93 -11.01
CA TRP A 90 -19.66 2.12 -9.94
C TRP A 90 -19.05 0.72 -9.92
N ASP A 91 -18.43 0.36 -8.82
CA ASP A 91 -18.09 -1.03 -8.49
C ASP A 91 -19.20 -1.63 -7.61
N LYS A 92 -19.60 -2.85 -7.94
CA LYS A 92 -20.70 -3.57 -7.30
C LYS A 92 -20.21 -4.92 -6.86
N LYS A 93 -20.33 -5.22 -5.58
CA LYS A 93 -19.95 -6.52 -5.01
C LYS A 93 -21.17 -7.16 -4.37
N ARG A 94 -21.27 -8.46 -4.49
CA ARG A 94 -22.31 -9.27 -3.84
C ARG A 94 -21.70 -10.51 -3.24
N LYS A 95 -22.05 -10.80 -2.02
CA LYS A 95 -21.73 -12.08 -1.36
C LYS A 95 -22.98 -12.72 -0.83
N ALA A 96 -22.95 -14.04 -0.63
CA ALA A 96 -24.02 -14.79 -0.01
C ALA A 96 -23.47 -15.73 1.03
N VAL A 97 -24.23 -15.94 2.11
CA VAL A 97 -24.00 -16.93 3.17
C VAL A 97 -25.11 -17.94 3.10
N THR A 98 -24.78 -19.23 2.97
CA THR A 98 -25.77 -20.28 2.81
C THR A 98 -26.40 -20.70 4.15
N MET A 99 -27.53 -21.39 4.05
CA MET A 99 -28.21 -21.94 5.23
C MET A 99 -27.29 -22.90 6.03
N GLU A 100 -26.48 -23.68 5.32
CA GLU A 100 -25.54 -24.62 5.94
C GLU A 100 -24.43 -23.92 6.73
N ASP A 101 -23.94 -22.80 6.21
CA ASP A 101 -22.96 -21.97 6.92
C ASP A 101 -23.57 -21.27 8.13
N ILE A 102 -24.81 -20.82 7.99
CA ILE A 102 -25.59 -20.25 9.11
C ILE A 102 -25.82 -21.30 10.20
N GLN A 103 -26.17 -22.53 9.82
CA GLN A 103 -26.34 -23.62 10.78
C GLN A 103 -25.04 -23.97 11.50
N ARG A 104 -23.90 -23.92 10.78
CA ARG A 104 -22.59 -24.30 11.34
C ARG A 104 -22.01 -23.22 12.25
N PHE A 105 -22.14 -21.94 11.91
CA PHE A 105 -21.44 -20.85 12.56
C PHE A 105 -22.36 -19.86 13.31
N GLY A 106 -23.67 -20.00 13.15
CA GLY A 106 -24.67 -19.02 13.59
C GLY A 106 -24.79 -17.84 12.63
N PHE A 107 -26.00 -17.27 12.53
CA PHE A 107 -26.35 -16.23 11.55
C PHE A 107 -25.42 -15.01 11.60
N GLN A 108 -25.34 -14.38 12.76
CA GLN A 108 -24.55 -13.14 12.93
C GLN A 108 -23.05 -13.38 12.70
N THR A 109 -22.49 -14.46 13.25
CA THR A 109 -21.07 -14.77 13.09
C THR A 109 -20.69 -15.06 11.63
N ALA A 110 -21.53 -15.78 10.89
CA ALA A 110 -21.32 -16.11 9.50
C ALA A 110 -21.33 -14.87 8.62
N ILE A 111 -22.28 -13.94 8.84
CA ILE A 111 -22.36 -12.68 8.11
C ILE A 111 -21.17 -11.79 8.42
N LEU A 112 -20.87 -11.49 9.69
CA LEU A 112 -19.78 -10.59 10.08
C LEU A 112 -18.43 -11.05 9.56
N LYS A 113 -18.09 -12.35 9.68
CA LYS A 113 -16.82 -12.88 9.14
C LYS A 113 -16.70 -12.74 7.61
N THR A 114 -17.81 -12.87 6.91
CA THR A 114 -17.82 -12.72 5.46
C THR A 114 -17.86 -11.26 5.04
N ASP A 115 -18.45 -10.36 5.83
CA ASP A 115 -18.39 -8.91 5.66
C ASP A 115 -16.97 -8.40 5.80
N ASP A 116 -16.23 -8.86 6.81
CA ASP A 116 -14.81 -8.52 6.98
C ASP A 116 -13.96 -8.88 5.75
N LYS A 117 -14.24 -10.03 5.14
CA LYS A 117 -13.57 -10.42 3.89
C LYS A 117 -13.95 -9.49 2.73
N LEU A 118 -15.24 -9.14 2.61
CA LEU A 118 -15.71 -8.24 1.57
C LEU A 118 -15.09 -6.84 1.70
N ILE A 119 -15.02 -6.30 2.92
CA ILE A 119 -14.32 -5.02 3.21
C ILE A 119 -12.86 -5.09 2.75
N ARG A 120 -12.15 -6.15 3.08
CA ARG A 120 -10.75 -6.32 2.68
C ARG A 120 -10.57 -6.41 1.17
N GLU A 121 -11.47 -7.07 0.46
CA GLU A 121 -11.44 -7.13 -1.02
C GLU A 121 -11.72 -5.77 -1.65
N ILE A 122 -12.64 -4.98 -1.11
CA ILE A 122 -12.88 -3.61 -1.55
C ILE A 122 -11.62 -2.75 -1.32
N GLN A 123 -11.05 -2.80 -0.13
CA GLN A 123 -9.82 -2.09 0.21
C GLN A 123 -8.66 -2.48 -0.71
N LYS A 124 -8.55 -3.78 -1.03
CA LYS A 124 -7.54 -4.28 -1.96
C LYS A 124 -7.72 -3.67 -3.35
N GLY A 125 -8.93 -3.67 -3.90
CA GLY A 125 -9.20 -3.08 -5.21
C GLY A 125 -8.78 -1.59 -5.31
N ILE A 126 -9.05 -0.81 -4.25
CA ILE A 126 -8.66 0.60 -4.19
C ILE A 126 -7.12 0.76 -4.19
N ARG A 127 -6.41 -0.06 -3.42
CA ARG A 127 -4.94 -0.04 -3.37
C ARG A 127 -4.31 -0.46 -4.69
N ASP A 128 -4.82 -1.53 -5.28
CA ASP A 128 -4.29 -2.06 -6.54
C ASP A 128 -4.41 -1.01 -7.64
N GLY A 129 -5.51 -0.25 -7.68
CA GLY A 129 -5.68 0.87 -8.59
C GLY A 129 -4.63 1.97 -8.41
N LEU A 130 -4.30 2.34 -7.16
CA LEU A 130 -3.24 3.30 -6.87
C LEU A 130 -1.85 2.79 -7.29
N LEU A 131 -1.52 1.54 -6.92
CA LEU A 131 -0.22 0.95 -7.26
C LEU A 131 -0.05 0.81 -8.79
N ASP A 132 -1.14 0.53 -9.51
CA ASP A 132 -1.10 0.48 -10.96
C ASP A 132 -0.81 1.85 -11.58
N GLN A 133 -1.41 2.91 -11.03
CA GLN A 133 -1.12 4.28 -11.45
C GLN A 133 0.33 4.68 -11.17
N PHE A 134 0.93 4.25 -10.07
CA PHE A 134 2.33 4.56 -9.75
C PHE A 134 3.32 4.02 -10.79
N LYS A 135 2.99 2.97 -11.53
CA LYS A 135 3.81 2.47 -12.64
C LYS A 135 3.95 3.48 -13.78
N HIS A 136 3.04 4.45 -13.88
CA HIS A 136 3.06 5.51 -14.87
C HIS A 136 3.85 6.75 -14.44
N GLY A 137 4.48 6.73 -13.26
CA GLY A 137 5.37 7.79 -12.81
C GLY A 137 6.51 8.07 -13.79
N THR A 138 6.80 9.35 -14.02
CA THR A 138 7.80 9.76 -15.01
C THR A 138 9.18 10.01 -14.42
N THR A 139 9.26 10.31 -13.13
CA THR A 139 10.53 10.56 -12.43
C THR A 139 11.15 9.25 -11.95
N LYS A 140 12.42 9.00 -12.34
CA LYS A 140 13.11 7.75 -12.00
C LYS A 140 14.39 8.04 -11.22
N THR A 141 14.66 7.26 -10.20
CA THR A 141 15.88 7.30 -9.39
C THR A 141 16.48 5.90 -9.28
N LYS A 142 17.78 5.82 -9.00
CA LYS A 142 18.50 4.56 -8.85
C LYS A 142 19.47 4.64 -7.69
N ALA A 143 19.53 3.60 -6.88
CA ALA A 143 20.50 3.51 -5.77
C ALA A 143 20.89 2.07 -5.46
N LYS A 144 21.93 1.89 -4.64
CA LYS A 144 22.50 0.57 -4.35
C LYS A 144 21.74 -0.20 -3.25
N ASN A 145 21.04 0.49 -2.37
CA ASN A 145 20.33 -0.11 -1.23
C ASN A 145 19.07 0.66 -0.87
N LEU A 146 18.23 0.06 -0.02
CA LEU A 146 16.95 0.64 0.41
C LEU A 146 17.14 2.03 1.06
N GLN A 147 18.13 2.22 1.90
CA GLN A 147 18.36 3.50 2.57
C GLN A 147 18.69 4.61 1.56
N SER A 148 19.58 4.34 0.62
CA SER A 148 19.97 5.33 -0.40
C SER A 148 18.82 5.66 -1.35
N ILE A 149 18.02 4.66 -1.76
CA ILE A 149 16.91 4.92 -2.67
C ILE A 149 15.80 5.72 -2.00
N MET A 150 15.51 5.46 -0.72
CA MET A 150 14.56 6.23 0.07
C MET A 150 14.99 7.70 0.19
N ALA A 151 16.27 7.96 0.48
CA ALA A 151 16.82 9.31 0.56
C ALA A 151 16.79 10.03 -0.79
N GLN A 152 17.13 9.35 -1.89
CA GLN A 152 17.05 9.93 -3.23
C GLN A 152 15.62 10.21 -3.67
N ASN A 153 14.69 9.32 -3.37
CA ASN A 153 13.28 9.54 -3.65
C ASN A 153 12.74 10.73 -2.86
N TRP A 154 13.06 10.84 -1.57
CA TRP A 154 12.70 12.00 -0.75
C TRP A 154 13.21 13.31 -1.38
N ALA A 155 14.47 13.36 -1.78
CA ALA A 155 15.05 14.54 -2.41
C ALA A 155 14.40 14.85 -3.78
N ALA A 156 14.12 13.81 -4.59
CA ALA A 156 13.47 13.95 -5.88
C ALA A 156 12.03 14.46 -5.76
N VAL A 157 11.25 13.92 -4.79
CA VAL A 157 9.89 14.42 -4.50
C VAL A 157 9.96 15.88 -4.04
N GLY A 158 10.84 16.24 -3.12
CA GLY A 158 11.02 17.62 -2.67
C GLY A 158 11.39 18.58 -3.80
N SER A 159 12.16 18.14 -4.79
CA SER A 159 12.49 18.97 -5.96
C SER A 159 11.30 19.25 -6.89
N LYS A 160 10.27 18.36 -6.87
CA LYS A 160 9.05 18.50 -7.69
C LYS A 160 7.98 19.36 -7.02
N PHE A 161 8.05 19.51 -5.70
CA PHE A 161 7.11 20.30 -4.89
C PHE A 161 7.86 21.31 -4.00
N PRO A 162 8.57 22.28 -4.59
CA PRO A 162 9.48 23.17 -3.85
C PRO A 162 8.77 24.18 -2.93
N GLU A 163 7.48 24.41 -3.13
CA GLU A 163 6.69 25.42 -2.42
C GLU A 163 5.90 24.83 -1.25
N ASP A 164 5.84 23.50 -1.12
CA ASP A 164 5.05 22.79 -0.13
C ASP A 164 5.92 22.26 1.02
N ASP A 165 5.34 22.17 2.22
CA ASP A 165 5.88 21.33 3.30
C ASP A 165 5.65 19.86 2.93
N VAL A 166 6.62 19.29 2.22
CA VAL A 166 6.44 18.03 1.51
C VAL A 166 6.55 16.85 2.46
N ARG A 167 5.43 16.26 2.77
CA ARG A 167 5.35 14.96 3.43
C ARG A 167 5.45 13.85 2.39
N VAL A 168 6.51 13.08 2.45
CA VAL A 168 6.73 12.01 1.48
C VAL A 168 6.12 10.70 1.96
N VAL A 169 5.29 10.13 1.10
CA VAL A 169 4.69 8.80 1.27
C VAL A 169 5.36 7.85 0.30
N SER A 170 5.82 6.71 0.80
CA SER A 170 6.51 5.70 -0.01
C SER A 170 5.85 4.34 0.10
N PHE A 171 5.91 3.57 -0.99
CA PHE A 171 5.42 2.20 -1.08
C PHE A 171 6.58 1.29 -1.47
N VAL A 172 6.81 0.26 -0.67
CA VAL A 172 7.99 -0.62 -0.76
C VAL A 172 7.55 -2.08 -0.68
N ASN A 173 8.31 -2.99 -1.29
CA ASN A 173 8.05 -4.41 -1.13
C ASN A 173 8.34 -4.89 0.29
N ASN A 174 7.52 -5.81 0.79
CA ASN A 174 7.68 -6.38 2.14
C ASN A 174 9.05 -7.03 2.35
N PHE A 175 9.60 -7.68 1.32
CA PHE A 175 10.90 -8.35 1.42
C PHE A 175 12.06 -7.37 1.52
N ASP A 176 12.01 -6.24 0.79
CA ASP A 176 13.08 -5.22 0.83
C ASP A 176 13.16 -4.56 2.21
N VAL A 177 12.02 -4.40 2.88
CA VAL A 177 11.97 -3.87 4.25
C VAL A 177 12.34 -4.93 5.27
N ALA A 178 11.95 -6.21 5.05
CA ALA A 178 12.27 -7.30 5.96
C ALA A 178 13.77 -7.53 6.07
N ASP A 179 14.51 -7.43 4.98
CA ASP A 179 15.98 -7.52 4.96
C ASP A 179 16.58 -6.42 5.84
N TYR A 180 16.02 -5.21 5.82
CA TYR A 180 16.44 -4.10 6.65
C TYR A 180 15.99 -4.24 8.13
N LEU A 181 14.76 -4.71 8.37
CA LEU A 181 14.17 -4.88 9.71
C LEU A 181 14.84 -6.03 10.50
N GLY A 182 15.49 -6.97 9.83
CA GLY A 182 16.25 -8.04 10.48
C GLY A 182 17.33 -7.52 11.41
N GLU A 183 17.80 -6.29 11.20
CA GLU A 183 18.84 -5.62 12.00
C GLU A 183 18.29 -4.48 12.89
N ALA A 184 17.04 -4.06 12.71
CA ALA A 184 16.47 -2.89 13.38
C ALA A 184 15.19 -3.23 14.14
N ASN A 185 15.07 -2.74 15.37
CA ASN A 185 13.89 -2.94 16.21
C ASN A 185 12.81 -1.87 15.89
N ILE A 186 12.04 -2.08 14.83
CA ILE A 186 11.03 -1.14 14.35
C ILE A 186 9.63 -1.73 14.52
N THR A 187 8.72 -0.95 15.10
CA THR A 187 7.32 -1.35 15.27
C THR A 187 6.54 -1.14 13.98
N VAL A 188 5.98 -2.20 13.44
CA VAL A 188 5.12 -2.19 12.25
C VAL A 188 3.67 -2.07 12.69
N GLN A 189 2.93 -1.15 12.07
CA GLN A 189 1.49 -0.96 12.27
C GLN A 189 0.73 -1.43 11.02
N ASN A 190 -0.57 -1.65 11.15
CA ASN A 190 -1.42 -2.06 10.00
C ASN A 190 -2.62 -1.13 9.85
N ILE A 191 -2.86 -0.66 8.66
CA ILE A 191 -4.05 0.10 8.29
C ILE A 191 -4.48 -0.22 6.87
N PHE A 192 -5.77 -0.27 6.62
CA PHE A 192 -6.35 -0.51 5.29
C PHE A 192 -5.76 -1.76 4.59
N GLY A 193 -5.38 -2.78 5.40
CA GLY A 193 -4.77 -4.03 4.93
C GLY A 193 -3.32 -3.92 4.45
N MET A 194 -2.63 -2.80 4.72
CA MET A 194 -1.20 -2.62 4.48
C MET A 194 -0.45 -2.45 5.80
N ASN A 195 0.74 -3.01 5.86
CA ASN A 195 1.66 -2.70 6.92
C ASN A 195 2.35 -1.37 6.64
N TYR A 196 2.59 -0.58 7.67
CA TYR A 196 3.29 0.69 7.52
C TYR A 196 4.19 1.02 8.70
N VAL A 197 5.18 1.87 8.44
CA VAL A 197 6.09 2.45 9.42
C VAL A 197 6.09 3.95 9.24
N GLN A 198 6.08 4.70 10.34
CA GLN A 198 6.20 6.16 10.34
C GLN A 198 7.64 6.60 10.55
N ASN A 199 7.99 7.75 9.98
CA ASN A 199 9.32 8.38 10.11
C ASN A 199 10.48 7.43 9.77
N PHE A 200 10.36 6.72 8.66
CA PHE A 200 11.34 5.74 8.23
C PHE A 200 12.22 6.30 7.12
N LEU A 201 13.53 6.39 7.36
CA LEU A 201 14.54 6.79 6.37
C LEU A 201 14.24 8.12 5.65
N GLY A 202 13.76 9.13 6.39
CA GLY A 202 13.44 10.46 5.84
C GLY A 202 12.07 10.57 5.20
N ASN A 203 11.31 9.48 5.10
CA ASN A 203 9.93 9.49 4.64
C ASN A 203 8.98 9.47 5.83
N GLU A 204 7.91 10.27 5.77
CA GLU A 204 6.95 10.35 6.88
C GLU A 204 6.21 9.04 7.06
N ILE A 205 5.80 8.41 5.96
CA ILE A 205 5.07 7.16 5.97
C ILE A 205 5.60 6.23 4.88
N VAL A 206 5.89 5.01 5.26
CA VAL A 206 6.30 3.95 4.35
C VAL A 206 5.34 2.78 4.46
N PHE A 207 4.60 2.53 3.39
CA PHE A 207 3.73 1.38 3.25
C PHE A 207 4.48 0.20 2.67
N MET A 208 4.25 -0.96 3.27
CA MET A 208 4.79 -2.22 2.79
C MET A 208 3.69 -3.03 2.12
N HIS A 209 3.89 -3.40 0.86
CA HIS A 209 2.91 -4.17 0.10
C HIS A 209 3.58 -5.21 -0.80
N PRO A 210 3.07 -6.46 -0.85
CA PRO A 210 3.67 -7.52 -1.65
C PRO A 210 3.58 -7.28 -3.16
N ASP A 211 2.58 -6.51 -3.62
CA ASP A 211 2.36 -6.23 -5.05
C ASP A 211 3.28 -5.13 -5.60
N VAL A 212 4.06 -4.46 -4.75
CA VAL A 212 5.18 -3.63 -5.18
C VAL A 212 6.31 -4.56 -5.63
N PRO A 213 6.87 -4.39 -6.84
CA PRO A 213 7.98 -5.23 -7.29
C PRO A 213 9.19 -5.14 -6.35
N LYS A 214 9.83 -6.28 -6.08
CA LYS A 214 11.05 -6.30 -5.26
C LYS A 214 12.12 -5.40 -5.89
N GLY A 215 12.84 -4.65 -5.06
CA GLY A 215 13.83 -3.69 -5.52
C GLY A 215 13.25 -2.40 -6.10
N THR A 216 11.93 -2.17 -5.97
CA THR A 216 11.27 -0.95 -6.45
C THR A 216 10.63 -0.21 -5.30
N VAL A 217 10.80 1.11 -5.29
CA VAL A 217 10.19 2.03 -4.32
C VAL A 217 9.40 3.09 -5.06
N TYR A 218 8.11 3.18 -4.82
CA TYR A 218 7.28 4.27 -5.31
C TYR A 218 7.17 5.34 -4.22
N SER A 219 7.45 6.60 -4.56
CA SER A 219 7.35 7.71 -3.61
C SER A 219 6.64 8.89 -4.24
N THR A 220 5.82 9.56 -3.46
CA THR A 220 5.13 10.81 -3.87
C THR A 220 4.87 11.71 -2.68
N ALA A 221 4.53 12.96 -2.93
CA ALA A 221 4.06 13.86 -1.90
C ALA A 221 2.65 13.50 -1.45
N SER A 222 2.33 13.63 -0.16
CA SER A 222 0.96 13.43 0.35
C SER A 222 -0.04 14.38 -0.32
N GLY A 223 0.36 15.61 -0.59
CA GLY A 223 -0.45 16.62 -1.29
C GLY A 223 -0.76 16.27 -2.76
N ASN A 224 -0.05 15.30 -3.35
CA ASN A 224 -0.31 14.80 -4.68
C ASN A 224 -1.34 13.66 -4.73
N LEU A 225 -1.77 13.16 -3.57
CA LEU A 225 -2.71 12.05 -3.45
C LEU A 225 -4.12 12.55 -3.19
N TYR A 226 -5.07 12.09 -3.99
CA TYR A 226 -6.48 12.43 -3.91
C TYR A 226 -7.35 11.18 -3.90
N LEU A 227 -8.43 11.22 -3.13
CA LEU A 227 -9.47 10.21 -3.15
C LEU A 227 -10.75 10.81 -3.72
N ALA A 228 -11.12 10.40 -4.92
CA ALA A 228 -12.40 10.71 -5.53
C ALA A 228 -13.43 9.63 -5.21
N HIS A 229 -14.65 10.02 -4.91
CA HIS A 229 -15.76 9.10 -4.70
C HIS A 229 -17.05 9.58 -5.36
N ALA A 230 -17.86 8.63 -5.84
CA ALA A 230 -19.20 8.90 -6.31
C ALA A 230 -20.15 8.94 -5.12
N LEU A 231 -20.98 10.00 -5.04
CA LEU A 231 -21.91 10.20 -3.94
C LEU A 231 -23.10 9.22 -4.04
N MET A 232 -23.25 8.37 -3.03
CA MET A 232 -24.38 7.44 -2.90
C MET A 232 -25.52 8.02 -2.04
N ALA A 233 -25.21 8.84 -1.04
CA ALA A 233 -26.17 9.33 -0.06
C ALA A 233 -27.24 10.22 -0.69
N GLY A 234 -28.52 9.99 -0.30
CA GLY A 234 -29.66 10.82 -0.69
C GLY A 234 -30.13 10.69 -2.13
N GLY A 235 -29.45 9.87 -2.96
CA GLY A 235 -29.80 9.65 -4.35
C GLY A 235 -30.98 8.71 -4.56
N GLU A 236 -31.57 8.71 -5.76
CA GLU A 236 -32.61 7.78 -6.17
C GLU A 236 -32.13 6.33 -6.11
N ILE A 237 -30.83 6.09 -6.39
CA ILE A 237 -30.19 4.77 -6.34
C ILE A 237 -30.24 4.20 -4.92
N ALA A 238 -29.88 5.00 -3.91
CA ALA A 238 -29.91 4.55 -2.53
C ALA A 238 -31.32 4.16 -2.09
N LYS A 239 -32.32 4.92 -2.49
CA LYS A 239 -33.75 4.65 -2.20
C LYS A 239 -34.28 3.45 -2.97
N ALA A 240 -33.92 3.30 -4.25
CA ALA A 240 -34.42 2.23 -5.11
C ALA A 240 -33.93 0.85 -4.68
N PHE A 241 -32.73 0.77 -4.11
CA PHE A 241 -32.09 -0.48 -3.67
C PHE A 241 -32.00 -0.63 -2.16
N ASP A 242 -32.64 0.25 -1.39
CA ASP A 242 -32.62 0.28 0.06
C ASP A 242 -31.19 0.22 0.65
N PHE A 243 -30.29 1.01 0.05
CA PHE A 243 -28.92 1.09 0.51
C PHE A 243 -28.78 1.93 1.78
N THR A 244 -28.21 1.34 2.80
CA THR A 244 -27.71 2.04 3.99
C THR A 244 -26.39 2.72 3.62
N THR A 245 -26.26 4.02 3.92
CA THR A 245 -25.05 4.82 3.70
C THR A 245 -24.69 5.57 4.97
N ASP A 246 -23.42 5.95 5.12
CA ASP A 246 -23.00 6.91 6.13
C ASP A 246 -23.26 8.37 5.68
N ASN A 247 -22.95 9.32 6.55
CA ASN A 247 -23.10 10.75 6.24
C ASN A 247 -22.21 11.22 5.07
N SER A 248 -21.12 10.51 4.78
CA SER A 248 -20.24 10.81 3.65
C SER A 248 -20.73 10.21 2.33
N GLY A 249 -21.65 9.26 2.38
CA GLY A 249 -22.27 8.64 1.19
C GLY A 249 -21.28 7.95 0.25
N ILE A 250 -20.19 7.44 0.80
CA ILE A 250 -19.10 6.85 0.01
C ILE A 250 -19.45 5.45 -0.48
N ILE A 251 -20.18 4.69 0.34
CA ILE A 251 -20.57 3.31 0.06
C ILE A 251 -22.04 3.09 0.42
N GLY A 252 -22.75 2.35 -0.42
CA GLY A 252 -24.10 1.84 -0.13
C GLY A 252 -24.04 0.36 0.15
N VAL A 253 -24.70 -0.09 1.21
CA VAL A 253 -24.75 -1.48 1.64
C VAL A 253 -26.17 -1.89 1.95
N THR A 254 -26.58 -3.07 1.53
CA THR A 254 -27.82 -3.70 1.97
C THR A 254 -27.60 -5.17 2.31
N HIS A 255 -28.21 -5.59 3.41
CA HIS A 255 -28.29 -7.00 3.82
C HIS A 255 -29.72 -7.47 3.63
N ASP A 256 -29.89 -8.51 2.83
CA ASP A 256 -31.20 -9.09 2.53
C ASP A 256 -31.17 -10.61 2.60
N VAL A 257 -32.34 -11.22 2.72
CA VAL A 257 -32.50 -12.68 2.78
C VAL A 257 -33.19 -13.17 1.51
N ASN A 258 -32.46 -13.93 0.72
CA ASN A 258 -33.00 -14.60 -0.45
C ASN A 258 -33.68 -15.92 -0.05
N LYS A 259 -34.99 -15.88 0.13
CA LYS A 259 -35.79 -17.04 0.54
C LYS A 259 -35.85 -18.15 -0.50
N GLN A 260 -35.68 -17.83 -1.78
CA GLN A 260 -35.70 -18.84 -2.85
C GLN A 260 -34.43 -19.70 -2.84
N ARG A 261 -33.31 -19.13 -2.41
CA ARG A 261 -32.01 -19.81 -2.35
C ARG A 261 -31.59 -20.18 -0.94
N LEU A 262 -32.38 -19.82 0.07
CA LEU A 262 -32.05 -19.98 1.50
C LEU A 262 -30.67 -19.41 1.84
N GLN A 263 -30.44 -18.17 1.42
CA GLN A 263 -29.16 -17.47 1.60
C GLN A 263 -29.41 -16.08 2.18
N ALA A 264 -28.50 -15.64 3.06
CA ALA A 264 -28.38 -14.24 3.44
C ALA A 264 -27.36 -13.57 2.51
N GLU A 265 -27.75 -12.45 1.92
CA GLU A 265 -26.95 -11.75 0.90
C GLU A 265 -26.54 -10.38 1.42
N THR A 266 -25.31 -9.97 1.11
CA THR A 266 -24.85 -8.60 1.29
C THR A 266 -24.49 -8.05 -0.07
N ILE A 267 -25.06 -6.90 -0.42
CA ILE A 267 -24.78 -6.19 -1.66
C ILE A 267 -24.16 -4.86 -1.31
N THR A 268 -23.06 -4.54 -1.96
CA THR A 268 -22.37 -3.25 -1.82
C THR A 268 -22.23 -2.57 -3.16
N ALA A 269 -22.41 -1.26 -3.18
CA ALA A 269 -22.16 -0.42 -4.33
C ALA A 269 -21.33 0.79 -3.88
N PHE A 270 -20.24 1.08 -4.60
CA PHE A 270 -19.38 2.22 -4.35
C PHE A 270 -18.72 2.65 -5.65
N GLY A 271 -18.33 3.90 -5.73
CA GLY A 271 -17.46 4.40 -6.79
C GLY A 271 -16.32 5.15 -6.11
N MET A 272 -15.12 4.60 -6.15
CA MET A 272 -13.96 5.15 -5.45
C MET A 272 -12.69 4.95 -6.25
N VAL A 273 -11.89 6.03 -6.33
CA VAL A 273 -10.58 6.00 -6.97
C VAL A 273 -9.60 6.81 -6.12
N LEU A 274 -8.52 6.16 -5.74
CA LEU A 274 -7.36 6.81 -5.12
C LEU A 274 -6.31 7.02 -6.20
N PHE A 275 -5.86 8.26 -6.39
CA PHE A 275 -4.95 8.62 -7.48
C PHE A 275 -3.98 9.73 -7.10
N ALA A 276 -2.88 9.82 -7.86
CA ALA A 276 -1.97 10.95 -7.83
C ALA A 276 -2.26 11.87 -9.02
N GLU A 277 -2.42 13.16 -8.76
CA GLU A 277 -2.78 14.16 -9.78
C GLU A 277 -1.65 14.38 -10.77
N ARG A 278 -0.43 14.59 -10.25
CA ARG A 278 0.77 14.87 -11.04
C ARG A 278 1.62 13.61 -11.17
N LEU A 279 1.82 13.14 -12.39
CA LEU A 279 2.64 11.95 -12.68
C LEU A 279 4.14 12.22 -12.54
N ASP A 280 4.60 13.45 -12.77
CA ASP A 280 5.98 13.86 -12.53
C ASP A 280 6.32 13.97 -11.04
N GLY A 281 5.30 14.08 -10.18
CA GLY A 281 5.41 14.00 -8.73
C GLY A 281 5.50 12.56 -8.19
N ILE A 282 5.34 11.54 -9.04
CA ILE A 282 5.55 10.14 -8.68
C ILE A 282 6.99 9.77 -9.03
N VAL A 283 7.77 9.39 -8.03
CA VAL A 283 9.16 8.95 -8.17
C VAL A 283 9.23 7.44 -8.09
N ILE A 284 9.78 6.82 -9.12
CA ILE A 284 10.04 5.38 -9.19
C ILE A 284 11.52 5.15 -8.90
N GLY A 285 11.83 4.68 -7.71
CA GLY A 285 13.17 4.31 -7.30
C GLY A 285 13.45 2.84 -7.60
N THR A 286 14.60 2.53 -8.17
CA THR A 286 15.05 1.16 -8.41
C THR A 286 16.32 0.89 -7.64
N ILE A 287 16.35 -0.21 -6.89
CA ILE A 287 17.53 -0.70 -6.20
C ILE A 287 18.29 -1.55 -7.21
N ASP A 288 19.40 -1.00 -7.72
CA ASP A 288 20.36 -1.75 -8.55
C ASP A 288 21.32 -2.45 -7.57
N GLU A 289 21.09 -3.73 -7.31
CA GLU A 289 22.13 -4.61 -6.73
C GLU A 289 23.22 -4.79 -7.78
N ALA A 290 23.97 -3.75 -8.07
CA ALA A 290 25.19 -3.89 -8.83
C ALA A 290 26.13 -4.73 -7.99
N THR A 291 26.35 -5.92 -8.45
CA THR A 291 27.33 -6.89 -8.05
C THR A 291 28.72 -6.23 -7.97
N GLU A 292 29.03 -5.59 -6.87
CA GLU A 292 30.40 -5.36 -6.46
C GLU A 292 30.57 -6.04 -5.09
N LYS A 293 30.97 -7.34 -5.16
CA LYS A 293 31.85 -7.84 -4.11
C LYS A 293 32.96 -6.82 -3.95
N PRO A 294 33.24 -6.29 -2.75
CA PRO A 294 34.45 -5.54 -2.55
C PRO A 294 35.60 -6.51 -2.82
N THR A 295 36.26 -6.34 -3.96
CA THR A 295 37.58 -6.92 -4.17
C THR A 295 38.46 -6.12 -3.25
N ILE A 296 38.77 -6.71 -2.10
CA ILE A 296 39.88 -6.26 -1.26
C ILE A 296 41.11 -6.60 -2.08
N GLU A 297 41.57 -5.66 -2.88
CA GLU A 297 42.93 -5.67 -3.40
C GLU A 297 43.82 -5.38 -2.19
N SER A 298 44.37 -6.46 -1.62
CA SER A 298 45.54 -6.34 -0.77
C SER A 298 46.69 -5.85 -1.64
N GLU A 299 46.98 -4.55 -1.56
CA GLU A 299 48.27 -4.01 -2.01
C GLU A 299 49.38 -4.68 -1.19
N GLU A 300 49.94 -5.78 -1.68
CA GLU A 300 51.26 -6.24 -1.29
C GLU A 300 52.27 -5.21 -1.83
N LYS A 301 52.64 -4.25 -0.99
CA LYS A 301 53.84 -3.46 -1.20
C LYS A 301 55.04 -4.40 -1.14
N GLY A 302 55.56 -4.71 -2.31
CA GLY A 302 56.82 -5.39 -2.47
C GLY A 302 57.95 -4.68 -1.73
N PHE A 303 58.56 -5.34 -0.77
CA PHE A 303 59.85 -4.97 -0.20
C PHE A 303 60.93 -5.82 -0.84
N GLY A 304 62.00 -5.15 -1.22
CA GLY A 304 63.04 -5.52 -2.16
C GLY A 304 63.76 -6.84 -1.94
N LYS A 305 64.23 -7.33 -3.06
CA LYS A 305 65.22 -8.39 -3.25
C LYS A 305 66.52 -8.10 -2.52
N THR A 306 67.00 -9.06 -1.73
CA THR A 306 68.43 -9.34 -1.60
C THR A 306 68.69 -10.82 -1.78
N SER A 307 69.59 -11.11 -2.67
CA SER A 307 70.13 -12.38 -3.10
C SER A 307 70.84 -13.12 -1.97
N GLY A 308 70.71 -14.45 -1.94
CA GLY A 308 71.53 -15.33 -1.12
C GLY A 308 71.25 -16.81 -1.38
N ASP A 309 72.16 -17.43 -2.08
CA ASP A 309 72.30 -18.86 -2.43
C ASP A 309 72.17 -19.78 -1.22
N GLY A 310 71.67 -21.02 -1.44
CA GLY A 310 71.96 -22.15 -0.55
C GLY A 310 70.94 -23.31 -0.64
N LYS A 311 71.23 -24.23 -1.56
CA LYS A 311 71.08 -25.70 -1.57
C LYS A 311 70.19 -26.40 -0.50
N ALA A 312 69.29 -27.19 -1.09
CA ALA A 312 68.97 -28.64 -0.90
C ALA A 312 68.87 -29.25 0.52
N GLU A 313 67.79 -29.91 0.80
CA GLU A 313 67.73 -31.37 0.93
C GLU A 313 66.31 -31.82 1.34
N GLU A 314 65.97 -32.98 0.78
CA GLU A 314 64.83 -33.84 0.98
C GLU A 314 64.65 -34.35 2.41
N GLU A 315 63.42 -34.71 2.77
CA GLU A 315 62.92 -35.99 3.25
C GLU A 315 61.56 -35.81 3.87
N LYS A 316 60.54 -36.38 3.31
CA LYS A 316 59.83 -37.65 3.50
C LYS A 316 59.24 -37.92 4.89
N GLU A 317 57.93 -38.25 4.79
CA GLU A 317 57.19 -39.29 5.55
C GLU A 317 56.79 -38.99 6.99
N SER A 318 55.61 -39.20 7.47
CA SER A 318 54.62 -40.24 7.29
C SER A 318 53.40 -39.97 8.21
N ALA A 319 52.27 -40.44 7.72
CA ALA A 319 51.05 -40.82 8.35
C ALA A 319 51.07 -41.31 9.83
N VAL A 320 49.93 -41.13 10.51
CA VAL A 320 49.16 -42.17 11.25
C VAL A 320 48.06 -41.43 12.09
N LYS A 321 46.79 -41.58 11.73
CA LYS A 321 45.65 -42.34 12.31
C LYS A 321 45.55 -42.30 13.84
N SER A 322 44.46 -41.83 14.37
CA SER A 322 43.41 -42.70 14.99
C SER A 322 42.41 -41.86 15.84
N ALA A 323 41.14 -42.06 15.58
CA ALA A 323 40.08 -42.00 16.59
C ALA A 323 40.11 -43.34 17.35
N PRO A 324 39.29 -43.67 18.36
CA PRO A 324 37.98 -43.11 18.74
C PRO A 324 37.68 -43.17 20.28
N GLU A 325 36.45 -42.85 20.60
CA GLU A 325 35.53 -43.58 21.48
C GLU A 325 35.30 -43.16 22.96
N LYS A 326 33.95 -42.94 23.21
CA LYS A 326 33.11 -43.33 24.36
C LYS A 326 33.27 -42.60 25.71
N ALA A 327 32.28 -42.25 26.41
CA ALA A 327 30.97 -42.74 26.77
C ALA A 327 30.34 -41.81 27.82
N ALA A 328 29.04 -41.73 27.83
CA ALA A 328 28.21 -41.29 28.95
C ALA A 328 28.25 -42.29 30.13
N PRO A 329 27.81 -41.93 31.34
CA PRO A 329 26.41 -42.10 31.65
C PRO A 329 25.79 -41.19 32.73
N LYS A 330 24.45 -41.04 32.61
CA LYS A 330 23.34 -41.10 33.58
C LYS A 330 23.61 -40.85 35.07
N THR A 331 22.81 -39.98 35.70
CA THR A 331 21.76 -40.39 36.68
C THR A 331 20.99 -39.19 37.18
N ASP A 332 19.66 -39.32 37.08
CA ASP A 332 18.58 -38.79 37.87
C ASP A 332 18.62 -39.43 39.30
N PRO A 333 17.82 -39.07 40.33
CA PRO A 333 16.70 -38.14 40.47
C PRO A 333 16.60 -37.41 41.85
N GLY A 334 15.63 -36.53 41.96
CA GLY A 334 14.84 -36.44 43.18
C GLY A 334 15.03 -35.29 44.15
N LYS A 335 14.19 -34.33 44.10
CA LYS A 335 13.10 -34.06 45.09
C LYS A 335 12.23 -32.93 44.58
#